data_6c70d4b176ae41bb358a4dbf632b26ef
#
_entry.id   6c70d4b176ae41bb358a4dbf632b26ef
#
_cell.length_a   1.000
_cell.length_b   1.000
_cell.length_c   1.000
_cell.angle_alpha   90.00
_cell.angle_beta   90.00
_cell.angle_gamma   90.00
#
_symmetry.space_group_name_H-M   'P 1'
#
loop_
_entity.id
_entity.type
_entity.pdbx_description
1 polymer ?
#
loop_
_entity_poly.entity_id
_entity_poly.type
_entity_poly.pdbx_seq_one_letter_code
_entity_poly.pdbx_strand_id
1 'polypeptide(L)'
;MSTRMHFSQQTLSLLFDAILVDDIVDQHIELPAYLPTNFSSEQLAECLNLCQQLWLEGVANTQLRCLIKKIIIHKNLNSEERLSYKYIRAKYKHMGFAFILYTASHKRPLLFEATSTLMGEAQDAFRNQVTSKTLSTGLLLNAITAWPFSQFTQQYVQNAKLDPQSFMQHFKNDGKRIPEFLASHSVTPAQFHALRKIISRHVSFFDTLRTLYPNEMYYKMSRFLSAINGMMGSMHDELVQKSLLKKIDYHKDKISIPNE
;
A
#
# COMPACT_ATOMS: atom_id res chain seq x y z
N MET A 1 -19.48 -20.78 12.85
CA MET A 1 -18.40 -19.79 12.95
C MET A 1 -17.16 -20.44 12.37
N SER A 2 -16.68 -20.02 11.21
CA SER A 2 -15.39 -20.53 10.68
C SER A 2 -14.29 -20.04 11.63
N THR A 3 -13.54 -20.94 12.23
CA THR A 3 -12.36 -20.62 13.02
C THR A 3 -11.39 -19.87 12.11
N ARG A 4 -11.06 -18.62 12.46
CA ARG A 4 -10.10 -17.82 11.73
C ARG A 4 -8.75 -18.54 11.74
N MET A 5 -8.17 -18.77 10.56
CA MET A 5 -6.84 -19.37 10.46
C MET A 5 -5.82 -18.43 11.12
N HIS A 6 -4.96 -18.98 11.97
CA HIS A 6 -3.89 -18.23 12.65
C HIS A 6 -2.54 -18.66 12.08
N PHE A 7 -1.77 -17.68 11.60
CA PHE A 7 -0.45 -17.89 11.02
C PHE A 7 0.65 -17.70 12.07
N SER A 8 1.78 -18.35 11.85
CA SER A 8 2.94 -18.25 12.74
C SER A 8 3.58 -16.86 12.66
N GLN A 9 4.31 -16.47 13.72
CA GLN A 9 5.10 -15.24 13.71
C GLN A 9 6.16 -15.24 12.60
N GLN A 10 6.70 -16.40 12.24
CA GLN A 10 7.62 -16.56 11.12
C GLN A 10 6.93 -16.21 9.79
N THR A 11 5.70 -16.67 9.56
CA THR A 11 4.93 -16.32 8.35
C THR A 11 4.64 -14.82 8.27
N LEU A 12 4.28 -14.20 9.40
CA LEU A 12 4.06 -12.74 9.48
C LEU A 12 5.35 -11.96 9.20
N SER A 13 6.49 -12.42 9.71
CA SER A 13 7.79 -11.81 9.45
C SER A 13 8.15 -11.91 7.97
N LEU A 14 8.02 -13.09 7.36
CA LEU A 14 8.29 -13.28 5.93
C LEU A 14 7.45 -12.36 5.04
N LEU A 15 6.15 -12.20 5.35
CA LEU A 15 5.31 -11.25 4.62
C LEU A 15 5.78 -9.81 4.85
N PHE A 16 6.13 -9.46 6.08
CA PHE A 16 6.58 -8.10 6.37
C PHE A 16 7.89 -7.78 5.67
N ASP A 17 8.84 -8.71 5.63
CA ASP A 17 10.10 -8.55 4.90
C ASP A 17 9.84 -8.37 3.40
N ALA A 18 8.88 -9.11 2.83
CA ALA A 18 8.47 -8.92 1.44
C ALA A 18 7.90 -7.50 1.19
N ILE A 19 7.08 -6.98 2.10
CA ILE A 19 6.50 -5.63 2.01
C ILE A 19 7.59 -4.54 2.07
N LEU A 20 8.65 -4.74 2.84
CA LEU A 20 9.74 -3.76 2.98
C LEU A 20 10.58 -3.59 1.72
N VAL A 21 10.48 -4.54 0.79
CA VAL A 21 11.21 -4.55 -0.48
C VAL A 21 10.27 -4.41 -1.70
N ASP A 22 9.04 -3.89 -1.50
CA ASP A 22 7.98 -3.79 -2.53
C ASP A 22 8.25 -2.75 -3.63
N ASP A 23 9.36 -2.01 -3.52
CA ASP A 23 9.78 -0.96 -4.46
C ASP A 23 11.26 -1.05 -4.85
N ILE A 24 11.94 -2.17 -4.54
CA ILE A 24 13.32 -2.38 -4.95
C ILE A 24 13.38 -2.73 -6.44
N VAL A 25 14.16 -1.94 -7.18
CA VAL A 25 14.43 -2.15 -8.61
C VAL A 25 15.51 -3.21 -8.75
N ASP A 26 15.14 -4.34 -9.34
CA ASP A 26 16.07 -5.40 -9.76
C ASP A 26 16.11 -5.43 -11.30
N GLN A 27 17.27 -5.09 -11.87
CA GLN A 27 17.47 -5.02 -13.32
C GLN A 27 17.58 -6.39 -13.99
N HIS A 28 17.76 -7.44 -13.21
CA HIS A 28 17.95 -8.81 -13.71
C HIS A 28 16.70 -9.70 -13.58
N ILE A 29 15.60 -9.13 -13.08
CA ILE A 29 14.38 -9.90 -12.90
C ILE A 29 13.65 -10.07 -14.23
N GLU A 30 13.34 -11.31 -14.56
CA GLU A 30 12.60 -11.64 -15.77
C GLU A 30 11.11 -11.73 -15.52
N LEU A 31 10.31 -11.30 -16.51
CA LEU A 31 8.88 -11.55 -16.51
C LEU A 31 8.61 -13.05 -16.54
N PRO A 32 7.74 -13.59 -15.68
CA PRO A 32 7.32 -14.99 -15.76
C PRO A 32 6.72 -15.32 -17.13
N ALA A 33 6.97 -16.54 -17.61
CA ALA A 33 6.51 -16.99 -18.93
C ALA A 33 4.97 -16.97 -19.07
N TYR A 34 4.25 -17.03 -17.97
CA TYR A 34 2.77 -16.89 -17.94
C TYR A 34 2.30 -16.19 -16.66
N LEU A 35 1.16 -15.51 -16.77
CA LEU A 35 0.53 -14.83 -15.65
C LEU A 35 -0.46 -15.78 -14.96
N PRO A 36 -0.34 -16.00 -13.64
CA PRO A 36 -1.34 -16.75 -12.90
C PRO A 36 -2.64 -15.93 -12.84
N THR A 37 -3.71 -16.51 -13.34
CA THR A 37 -5.02 -15.83 -13.39
C THR A 37 -6.11 -16.57 -12.63
N ASN A 38 -5.83 -17.78 -12.16
CA ASN A 38 -6.78 -18.61 -11.42
C ASN A 38 -6.30 -18.79 -9.98
N PHE A 39 -7.12 -18.34 -9.05
CA PHE A 39 -6.89 -18.46 -7.61
C PHE A 39 -8.12 -19.08 -6.98
N SER A 40 -7.93 -20.08 -6.09
CA SER A 40 -9.05 -20.67 -5.39
C SER A 40 -9.60 -19.72 -4.30
N SER A 41 -10.87 -19.90 -3.95
CA SER A 41 -11.49 -19.11 -2.87
C SER A 41 -10.76 -19.29 -1.53
N GLU A 42 -10.22 -20.50 -1.29
CA GLU A 42 -9.42 -20.82 -0.10
C GLU A 42 -8.11 -20.00 -0.09
N GLN A 43 -7.37 -20.01 -1.21
CA GLN A 43 -6.14 -19.21 -1.34
C GLN A 43 -6.39 -17.72 -1.08
N LEU A 44 -7.47 -17.18 -1.65
CA LEU A 44 -7.82 -15.77 -1.45
C LEU A 44 -8.23 -15.49 -0.01
N ALA A 45 -8.93 -16.42 0.65
CA ALA A 45 -9.32 -16.29 2.05
C ALA A 45 -8.10 -16.30 2.97
N GLU A 46 -7.14 -17.19 2.72
CA GLU A 46 -5.89 -17.24 3.48
C GLU A 46 -5.06 -15.97 3.28
N CYS A 47 -4.98 -15.47 2.04
CA CYS A 47 -4.31 -14.19 1.76
C CYS A 47 -4.93 -13.03 2.55
N LEU A 48 -6.26 -12.89 2.54
CA LEU A 48 -6.93 -11.85 3.33
C LEU A 48 -6.69 -12.03 4.83
N ASN A 49 -6.80 -13.26 5.35
CA ASN A 49 -6.58 -13.56 6.77
C ASN A 49 -5.15 -13.20 7.21
N LEU A 50 -4.14 -13.49 6.37
CA LEU A 50 -2.76 -13.14 6.66
C LEU A 50 -2.55 -11.61 6.70
N CYS A 51 -3.13 -10.87 5.75
CA CYS A 51 -3.09 -9.40 5.75
C CYS A 51 -3.74 -8.82 7.01
N GLN A 52 -4.90 -9.37 7.43
CA GLN A 52 -5.61 -8.95 8.64
C GLN A 52 -4.77 -9.20 9.89
N GLN A 53 -4.19 -10.40 10.02
CA GLN A 53 -3.37 -10.76 11.17
C GLN A 53 -2.12 -9.91 11.25
N LEU A 54 -1.41 -9.70 10.13
CA LEU A 54 -0.24 -8.82 10.08
C LEU A 54 -0.55 -7.41 10.58
N TRP A 55 -1.72 -6.86 10.22
CA TRP A 55 -2.11 -5.54 10.68
C TRP A 55 -2.53 -5.57 12.15
N LEU A 56 -3.39 -6.51 12.57
CA LEU A 56 -3.94 -6.59 13.92
C LEU A 56 -2.87 -6.81 15.00
N GLU A 57 -1.87 -7.64 14.71
CA GLU A 57 -0.79 -7.94 15.64
C GLU A 57 0.40 -6.98 15.47
N GLY A 58 0.63 -6.49 14.24
CA GLY A 58 1.78 -5.67 13.94
C GLY A 58 1.58 -4.16 14.06
N VAL A 59 0.35 -3.68 14.33
CA VAL A 59 0.05 -2.25 14.52
C VAL A 59 -0.36 -2.00 15.97
N ALA A 60 0.62 -1.68 16.81
CA ALA A 60 0.35 -1.24 18.18
C ALA A 60 -0.13 0.23 18.18
N ASN A 61 -1.42 0.46 18.44
CA ASN A 61 -2.00 1.82 18.46
C ASN A 61 -1.31 2.73 19.50
N THR A 62 -0.87 2.18 20.63
CA THR A 62 -0.11 2.93 21.65
C THR A 62 1.21 3.46 21.11
N GLN A 63 1.96 2.63 20.35
CA GLN A 63 3.20 3.04 19.70
C GLN A 63 2.95 4.11 18.64
N LEU A 64 1.95 3.92 17.78
CA LEU A 64 1.57 4.91 16.77
C LEU A 64 1.24 6.26 17.41
N ARG A 65 0.42 6.27 18.47
CA ARG A 65 0.06 7.51 19.20
C ARG A 65 1.26 8.17 19.87
N CYS A 66 2.21 7.40 20.38
CA CYS A 66 3.46 7.94 20.92
C CYS A 66 4.24 8.69 19.83
N LEU A 67 4.41 8.09 18.65
CA LEU A 67 5.09 8.72 17.51
C LEU A 67 4.34 9.98 17.03
N ILE A 68 3.00 9.94 16.97
CA ILE A 68 2.18 11.11 16.61
C ILE A 68 2.38 12.26 17.60
N LYS A 69 2.39 11.99 18.91
CA LYS A 69 2.68 13.02 19.92
C LYS A 69 4.06 13.65 19.72
N LYS A 70 5.08 12.85 19.40
CA LYS A 70 6.43 13.38 19.08
C LYS A 70 6.43 14.24 17.82
N ILE A 71 5.69 13.81 16.77
CA ILE A 71 5.48 14.65 15.57
C ILE A 71 4.86 16.00 15.92
N ILE A 72 3.86 16.04 16.80
CA ILE A 72 3.20 17.28 17.22
C ILE A 72 4.16 18.17 18.01
N ILE A 73 4.92 17.61 18.94
CA ILE A 73 5.80 18.37 19.84
C ILE A 73 7.08 18.84 19.10
N HIS A 74 7.78 17.92 18.46
CA HIS A 74 9.11 18.18 17.88
C HIS A 74 9.06 18.54 16.40
N LYS A 75 7.89 18.43 15.74
CA LYS A 75 7.71 18.62 14.28
C LYS A 75 8.60 17.69 13.43
N ASN A 76 9.14 16.66 14.05
CA ASN A 76 10.03 15.69 13.43
C ASN A 76 10.12 14.40 14.28
N LEU A 77 10.75 13.37 13.71
CA LEU A 77 11.11 12.12 14.35
C LEU A 77 12.61 11.88 14.15
N ASN A 78 13.28 11.24 15.11
CA ASN A 78 14.64 10.76 14.91
C ASN A 78 14.67 9.55 13.95
N SER A 79 15.83 9.05 13.58
CA SER A 79 16.00 8.00 12.57
C SER A 79 15.27 6.70 12.95
N GLU A 80 15.34 6.27 14.20
CA GLU A 80 14.71 5.07 14.71
C GLU A 80 13.18 5.19 14.75
N GLU A 81 12.69 6.35 15.17
CA GLU A 81 11.28 6.69 15.19
C GLU A 81 10.68 6.79 13.78
N ARG A 82 11.45 7.35 12.82
CA ARG A 82 11.06 7.38 11.40
C ARG A 82 10.94 5.98 10.83
N LEU A 83 11.86 5.08 11.19
CA LEU A 83 11.80 3.68 10.76
C LEU A 83 10.57 2.99 11.36
N SER A 84 10.31 3.15 12.66
CA SER A 84 9.12 2.62 13.33
C SER A 84 7.84 3.14 12.69
N TYR A 85 7.77 4.43 12.36
CA TYR A 85 6.64 5.05 11.69
C TYR A 85 6.45 4.48 10.27
N LYS A 86 7.54 4.34 9.50
CA LYS A 86 7.54 3.71 8.17
C LYS A 86 6.97 2.29 8.24
N TYR A 87 7.35 1.50 9.24
CA TYR A 87 6.90 0.12 9.42
C TYR A 87 5.40 0.03 9.73
N ILE A 88 4.88 0.88 10.60
CA ILE A 88 3.45 0.95 10.87
C ILE A 88 2.70 1.37 9.60
N ARG A 89 3.18 2.39 8.90
CA ARG A 89 2.59 2.87 7.64
C ARG A 89 2.59 1.80 6.55
N ALA A 90 3.65 0.99 6.44
CA ALA A 90 3.73 -0.11 5.48
C ALA A 90 2.62 -1.14 5.72
N LYS A 91 2.34 -1.51 6.97
CA LYS A 91 1.24 -2.40 7.34
C LYS A 91 -0.13 -1.78 7.02
N TYR A 92 -0.33 -0.48 7.27
CA TYR A 92 -1.53 0.25 6.83
C TYR A 92 -1.70 0.23 5.30
N LYS A 93 -0.63 0.49 4.55
CA LYS A 93 -0.64 0.45 3.08
C LYS A 93 -1.06 -0.93 2.58
N HIS A 94 -0.45 -1.98 3.11
CA HIS A 94 -0.70 -3.36 2.73
C HIS A 94 -2.15 -3.79 3.03
N MET A 95 -2.65 -3.56 4.25
CA MET A 95 -4.05 -3.83 4.60
C MET A 95 -5.02 -2.97 3.79
N GLY A 96 -4.63 -1.73 3.46
CA GLY A 96 -5.39 -0.86 2.58
C GLY A 96 -5.56 -1.44 1.16
N PHE A 97 -4.57 -2.14 0.64
CA PHE A 97 -4.68 -2.88 -0.61
C PHE A 97 -5.54 -4.13 -0.45
N ALA A 98 -5.46 -4.82 0.68
CA ALA A 98 -6.32 -5.96 0.96
C ALA A 98 -7.83 -5.58 0.94
N PHE A 99 -8.22 -4.44 1.51
CA PHE A 99 -9.60 -3.95 1.39
C PHE A 99 -10.03 -3.75 -0.07
N ILE A 100 -9.15 -3.18 -0.90
CA ILE A 100 -9.49 -2.94 -2.32
C ILE A 100 -9.55 -4.23 -3.11
N LEU A 101 -8.67 -5.18 -2.84
CA LEU A 101 -8.58 -6.43 -3.61
C LEU A 101 -9.66 -7.43 -3.21
N TYR A 102 -9.83 -7.68 -1.91
CA TYR A 102 -10.57 -8.85 -1.44
C TYR A 102 -12.02 -8.58 -1.07
N THR A 103 -12.41 -7.31 -0.81
CA THR A 103 -13.77 -7.01 -0.38
C THR A 103 -14.68 -6.58 -1.53
N ALA A 104 -15.97 -6.87 -1.42
CA ALA A 104 -16.96 -6.50 -2.43
C ALA A 104 -17.04 -4.99 -2.73
N SER A 105 -16.71 -4.15 -1.77
CA SER A 105 -16.77 -2.69 -1.94
C SER A 105 -15.62 -2.12 -2.77
N HIS A 106 -14.49 -2.84 -2.88
CA HIS A 106 -13.24 -2.37 -3.48
C HIS A 106 -12.77 -0.99 -2.94
N LYS A 107 -13.13 -0.68 -1.70
CA LYS A 107 -12.83 0.59 -1.04
C LYS A 107 -12.29 0.35 0.36
N ARG A 108 -11.41 1.25 0.77
CA ARG A 108 -10.98 1.31 2.16
C ARG A 108 -12.10 1.92 3.02
N PRO A 109 -12.34 1.44 4.24
CA PRO A 109 -13.23 2.12 5.18
C PRO A 109 -12.75 3.56 5.44
N LEU A 110 -13.65 4.52 5.57
CA LEU A 110 -13.33 5.96 5.64
C LEU A 110 -12.28 6.31 6.69
N LEU A 111 -12.44 5.82 7.93
CA LEU A 111 -11.47 6.08 9.00
C LEU A 111 -10.11 5.45 8.71
N PHE A 112 -10.09 4.26 8.13
CA PHE A 112 -8.86 3.57 7.74
C PHE A 112 -8.16 4.35 6.62
N GLU A 113 -8.90 4.80 5.62
CA GLU A 113 -8.36 5.58 4.50
C GLU A 113 -7.83 6.93 4.98
N ALA A 114 -8.60 7.65 5.81
CA ALA A 114 -8.17 8.92 6.38
C ALA A 114 -6.88 8.78 7.21
N THR A 115 -6.80 7.74 8.07
CA THR A 115 -5.60 7.45 8.85
C THR A 115 -4.40 7.18 7.94
N SER A 116 -4.55 6.29 6.95
CA SER A 116 -3.47 5.94 6.02
C SER A 116 -3.01 7.12 5.18
N THR A 117 -3.92 7.97 4.72
CA THR A 117 -3.62 9.18 3.94
C THR A 117 -2.88 10.20 4.79
N LEU A 118 -3.40 10.52 5.98
CA LEU A 118 -2.75 11.46 6.90
C LEU A 118 -1.38 10.98 7.38
N MET A 119 -1.18 9.66 7.53
CA MET A 119 0.15 9.10 7.80
C MET A 119 1.15 9.38 6.67
N GLY A 120 0.70 9.28 5.41
CA GLY A 120 1.51 9.64 4.26
C GLY A 120 1.86 11.13 4.25
N GLU A 121 0.86 11.98 4.37
CA GLU A 121 1.03 13.43 4.39
C GLU A 121 1.91 13.92 5.55
N ALA A 122 1.77 13.33 6.74
CA ALA A 122 2.62 13.66 7.87
C ALA A 122 4.08 13.25 7.60
N GLN A 123 4.31 12.06 7.01
CA GLN A 123 5.64 11.61 6.63
C GLN A 123 6.30 12.56 5.63
N ASP A 124 5.58 12.96 4.59
CA ASP A 124 6.08 13.89 3.59
C ASP A 124 6.33 15.28 4.19
N ALA A 125 5.46 15.73 5.09
CA ALA A 125 5.60 17.02 5.75
C ALA A 125 6.83 17.10 6.66
N PHE A 126 7.06 16.11 7.54
CA PHE A 126 8.24 16.13 8.41
C PHE A 126 9.55 15.81 7.66
N ARG A 127 9.49 14.99 6.60
CA ARG A 127 10.63 14.72 5.72
C ARG A 127 11.09 16.00 5.00
N ASN A 128 10.12 16.78 4.51
CA ASN A 128 10.38 18.03 3.79
C ASN A 128 10.43 19.27 4.71
N GLN A 129 10.41 19.08 6.03
CA GLN A 129 10.50 20.14 7.05
C GLN A 129 9.39 21.21 6.95
N VAL A 130 8.20 20.85 6.45
CA VAL A 130 7.04 21.74 6.36
C VAL A 130 6.30 21.77 7.70
N THR A 131 6.78 22.59 8.63
CA THR A 131 6.37 22.62 10.06
C THR A 131 4.86 22.79 10.25
N SER A 132 4.22 23.71 9.51
CA SER A 132 2.77 23.94 9.62
C SER A 132 1.94 22.72 9.23
N LYS A 133 2.31 22.07 8.11
CA LYS A 133 1.65 20.85 7.64
C LYS A 133 1.93 19.68 8.57
N THR A 134 3.14 19.54 9.10
CA THR A 134 3.48 18.51 10.09
C THR A 134 2.62 18.63 11.35
N LEU A 135 2.42 19.84 11.85
CA LEU A 135 1.58 20.07 13.02
C LEU A 135 0.10 19.76 12.73
N SER A 136 -0.46 20.29 11.64
CA SER A 136 -1.88 20.08 11.30
C SER A 136 -2.20 18.60 11.04
N THR A 137 -1.37 17.90 10.27
CA THR A 137 -1.55 16.46 10.03
C THR A 137 -1.34 15.63 11.30
N GLY A 138 -0.39 16.00 12.16
CA GLY A 138 -0.18 15.37 13.46
C GLY A 138 -1.38 15.50 14.38
N LEU A 139 -2.00 16.69 14.48
CA LEU A 139 -3.20 16.93 15.28
C LEU A 139 -4.39 16.12 14.77
N LEU A 140 -4.62 16.09 13.44
CA LEU A 140 -5.66 15.27 12.83
C LEU A 140 -5.44 13.78 13.09
N LEU A 141 -4.22 13.28 12.90
CA LEU A 141 -3.86 11.89 13.22
C LEU A 141 -4.12 11.56 14.70
N ASN A 142 -3.75 12.47 15.61
CA ASN A 142 -3.99 12.26 17.04
C ASN A 142 -5.48 12.11 17.36
N ALA A 143 -6.33 12.90 16.69
CA ALA A 143 -7.77 12.81 16.85
C ALA A 143 -8.33 11.48 16.31
N ILE A 144 -8.03 11.11 15.06
CA ILE A 144 -8.63 9.93 14.43
C ILE A 144 -8.02 8.59 14.90
N THR A 145 -6.86 8.60 15.57
CA THR A 145 -6.27 7.40 16.22
C THR A 145 -6.64 7.30 17.70
N ALA A 146 -7.39 8.26 18.24
CA ALA A 146 -7.92 8.19 19.61
C ALA A 146 -9.07 7.18 19.72
N TRP A 147 -9.35 6.74 20.93
CA TRP A 147 -10.59 6.03 21.23
C TRP A 147 -11.79 7.00 21.09
N PRO A 148 -12.93 6.60 20.50
CA PRO A 148 -13.29 5.26 20.01
C PRO A 148 -12.87 4.97 18.54
N PHE A 149 -12.33 5.93 17.80
CA PHE A 149 -12.05 5.78 16.35
C PHE A 149 -11.07 4.65 16.04
N SER A 150 -10.07 4.48 16.90
CA SER A 150 -9.12 3.37 16.76
C SER A 150 -9.81 1.99 16.88
N GLN A 151 -10.83 1.88 17.73
CA GLN A 151 -11.62 0.64 17.87
C GLN A 151 -12.44 0.36 16.60
N PHE A 152 -13.06 1.39 16.00
CA PHE A 152 -13.76 1.23 14.74
C PHE A 152 -12.80 0.80 13.62
N THR A 153 -11.61 1.38 13.55
CA THR A 153 -10.60 0.98 12.57
C THR A 153 -10.22 -0.50 12.76
N GLN A 154 -10.01 -0.94 13.98
CA GLN A 154 -9.72 -2.34 14.29
C GLN A 154 -10.89 -3.26 13.92
N GLN A 155 -12.12 -2.88 14.23
CA GLN A 155 -13.32 -3.63 13.86
C GLN A 155 -13.48 -3.76 12.34
N TYR A 156 -13.20 -2.70 11.57
CA TYR A 156 -13.22 -2.78 10.10
C TYR A 156 -12.22 -3.79 9.57
N VAL A 157 -10.99 -3.83 10.11
CA VAL A 157 -10.00 -4.83 9.72
C VAL A 157 -10.46 -6.23 10.13
N GLN A 158 -10.94 -6.40 11.36
CA GLN A 158 -11.43 -7.69 11.85
C GLN A 158 -12.61 -8.23 11.04
N ASN A 159 -13.52 -7.37 10.59
CA ASN A 159 -14.75 -7.77 9.91
C ASN A 159 -14.65 -7.73 8.38
N ALA A 160 -13.48 -7.44 7.80
CA ALA A 160 -13.30 -7.51 6.38
C ALA A 160 -13.54 -8.94 5.87
N LYS A 161 -14.41 -9.07 4.87
CA LYS A 161 -14.82 -10.36 4.31
C LYS A 161 -14.41 -10.46 2.86
N LEU A 162 -13.93 -11.64 2.49
CA LEU A 162 -13.61 -11.97 1.11
C LEU A 162 -14.89 -12.05 0.27
N ASP A 163 -14.82 -11.49 -0.93
CA ASP A 163 -15.72 -11.77 -2.04
C ASP A 163 -14.89 -12.28 -3.23
N PRO A 164 -14.86 -13.61 -3.47
CA PRO A 164 -14.02 -14.19 -4.51
C PRO A 164 -14.40 -13.76 -5.92
N GLN A 165 -15.70 -13.57 -6.19
CA GLN A 165 -16.17 -13.16 -7.52
C GLN A 165 -15.78 -11.71 -7.80
N SER A 166 -16.00 -10.82 -6.83
CA SER A 166 -15.58 -9.43 -6.92
C SER A 166 -14.06 -9.31 -7.06
N PHE A 167 -13.27 -10.11 -6.30
CA PHE A 167 -11.82 -10.16 -6.47
C PHE A 167 -11.43 -10.47 -7.91
N MET A 168 -11.93 -11.56 -8.46
CA MET A 168 -11.59 -12.01 -9.82
C MET A 168 -11.97 -10.97 -10.88
N GLN A 169 -13.11 -10.32 -10.72
CA GLN A 169 -13.55 -9.26 -11.63
C GLN A 169 -12.65 -8.04 -11.54
N HIS A 170 -12.31 -7.62 -10.33
CA HIS A 170 -11.44 -6.46 -10.07
C HIS A 170 -10.03 -6.72 -10.61
N PHE A 171 -9.46 -7.91 -10.35
CA PHE A 171 -8.15 -8.31 -10.83
C PHE A 171 -8.07 -8.30 -12.37
N LYS A 172 -9.10 -8.86 -13.04
CA LYS A 172 -9.20 -8.82 -14.51
C LYS A 172 -9.34 -7.39 -15.06
N ASN A 173 -10.12 -6.56 -14.39
CA ASN A 173 -10.29 -5.14 -14.78
C ASN A 173 -8.99 -4.35 -14.64
N ASP A 174 -8.24 -4.56 -13.56
CA ASP A 174 -6.91 -3.94 -13.41
C ASP A 174 -5.98 -4.36 -14.57
N GLY A 175 -5.98 -5.66 -14.93
CA GLY A 175 -5.20 -6.18 -16.05
C GLY A 175 -5.56 -5.54 -17.40
N LYS A 176 -6.83 -5.22 -17.65
CA LYS A 176 -7.27 -4.52 -18.88
C LYS A 176 -6.86 -3.04 -18.90
N ARG A 177 -6.87 -2.37 -17.76
CA ARG A 177 -6.53 -0.94 -17.65
C ARG A 177 -5.06 -0.65 -17.93
N ILE A 178 -4.15 -1.60 -17.69
CA ILE A 178 -2.72 -1.39 -17.93
C ILE A 178 -2.42 -1.18 -19.41
N PRO A 179 -2.83 -2.06 -20.35
CA PRO A 179 -2.64 -1.82 -21.80
C PRO A 179 -3.32 -0.56 -22.32
N GLU A 180 -4.54 -0.23 -21.83
CA GLU A 180 -5.25 0.99 -22.19
C GLU A 180 -4.43 2.25 -21.83
N PHE A 181 -3.79 2.21 -20.67
CA PHE A 181 -2.90 3.28 -20.21
C PHE A 181 -1.66 3.42 -21.10
N LEU A 182 -1.03 2.30 -21.43
CA LEU A 182 0.17 2.29 -22.26
C LEU A 182 -0.12 2.76 -23.69
N ALA A 183 -1.31 2.43 -24.22
CA ALA A 183 -1.73 2.88 -25.55
C ALA A 183 -1.98 4.39 -25.65
N SER A 184 -2.16 5.10 -24.54
CA SER A 184 -2.48 6.54 -24.56
C SER A 184 -1.30 7.45 -24.84
N HIS A 185 -0.06 6.94 -24.92
CA HIS A 185 1.22 7.66 -25.17
C HIS A 185 1.49 8.84 -24.24
N SER A 186 0.47 9.46 -23.66
CA SER A 186 0.60 10.59 -22.74
C SER A 186 -0.50 10.56 -21.67
N VAL A 187 -0.13 10.84 -20.43
CA VAL A 187 -1.02 10.81 -19.26
C VAL A 187 -0.74 12.01 -18.37
N THR A 188 -1.71 12.39 -17.52
CA THR A 188 -1.41 13.36 -16.47
C THR A 188 -0.66 12.68 -15.31
N PRO A 189 0.10 13.42 -14.47
CA PRO A 189 0.70 12.88 -13.25
C PRO A 189 -0.29 12.16 -12.34
N ALA A 190 -1.53 12.68 -12.24
CA ALA A 190 -2.60 12.05 -11.47
C ALA A 190 -3.01 10.68 -12.05
N GLN A 191 -3.12 10.58 -13.38
CA GLN A 191 -3.39 9.32 -14.06
C GLN A 191 -2.22 8.34 -13.91
N PHE A 192 -0.97 8.79 -14.06
CA PHE A 192 0.23 7.98 -13.81
C PHE A 192 0.25 7.42 -12.39
N HIS A 193 -0.09 8.23 -11.39
CA HIS A 193 -0.21 7.79 -10.01
C HIS A 193 -1.33 6.75 -9.82
N ALA A 194 -2.45 6.88 -10.54
CA ALA A 194 -3.52 5.87 -10.51
C ALA A 194 -3.05 4.52 -11.06
N LEU A 195 -2.26 4.50 -12.15
CA LEU A 195 -1.64 3.29 -12.68
C LEU A 195 -0.66 2.67 -11.67
N ARG A 196 0.23 3.49 -11.08
CA ARG A 196 1.14 3.03 -10.04
C ARG A 196 0.41 2.36 -8.87
N LYS A 197 -0.76 2.87 -8.47
CA LYS A 197 -1.58 2.23 -7.41
C LYS A 197 -2.06 0.84 -7.82
N ILE A 198 -2.34 0.60 -9.11
CA ILE A 198 -2.68 -0.75 -9.61
C ILE A 198 -1.47 -1.67 -9.43
N ILE A 199 -0.30 -1.27 -9.91
CA ILE A 199 0.94 -2.07 -9.77
C ILE A 199 1.23 -2.36 -8.30
N SER A 200 1.18 -1.34 -7.42
CA SER A 200 1.43 -1.52 -5.97
C SER A 200 0.46 -2.53 -5.31
N ARG A 201 -0.81 -2.57 -5.73
CA ARG A 201 -1.78 -3.57 -5.24
C ARG A 201 -1.41 -4.97 -5.67
N HIS A 202 -1.00 -5.13 -6.93
CA HIS A 202 -0.58 -6.42 -7.45
C HIS A 202 0.72 -6.92 -6.79
N VAL A 203 1.69 -6.03 -6.53
CA VAL A 203 2.87 -6.37 -5.69
C VAL A 203 2.40 -6.92 -4.35
N SER A 204 1.54 -6.18 -3.64
CA SER A 204 1.01 -6.58 -2.33
C SER A 204 0.32 -7.96 -2.37
N PHE A 205 -0.44 -8.24 -3.43
CA PHE A 205 -1.08 -9.54 -3.63
C PHE A 205 -0.06 -10.66 -3.82
N PHE A 206 0.90 -10.49 -4.74
CA PHE A 206 1.89 -11.52 -5.01
C PHE A 206 2.89 -11.71 -3.86
N ASP A 207 3.17 -10.68 -3.07
CA ASP A 207 3.95 -10.81 -1.83
C ASP A 207 3.22 -11.69 -0.81
N THR A 208 1.92 -11.48 -0.64
CA THR A 208 1.10 -12.32 0.25
C THR A 208 1.02 -13.76 -0.27
N LEU A 209 0.77 -13.91 -1.57
CA LEU A 209 0.60 -15.20 -2.21
C LEU A 209 1.89 -16.04 -2.16
N ARG A 210 3.07 -15.46 -2.48
CA ARG A 210 4.35 -16.16 -2.41
C ARG A 210 4.77 -16.51 -0.98
N THR A 211 4.30 -15.75 0.01
CA THR A 211 4.55 -16.05 1.43
C THR A 211 3.80 -17.30 1.87
N LEU A 212 2.54 -17.46 1.43
CA LEU A 212 1.71 -18.62 1.76
C LEU A 212 1.99 -19.84 0.88
N TYR A 213 2.24 -19.60 -0.40
CA TYR A 213 2.41 -20.62 -1.43
C TYR A 213 3.73 -20.37 -2.19
N PRO A 214 4.88 -20.60 -1.53
CA PRO A 214 6.18 -20.28 -2.12
C PRO A 214 6.43 -21.13 -3.37
N ASN A 215 6.54 -20.46 -4.50
CA ASN A 215 6.97 -21.03 -5.78
C ASN A 215 7.70 -19.98 -6.62
N GLU A 216 8.47 -20.42 -7.58
CA GLU A 216 9.32 -19.56 -8.41
C GLU A 216 8.50 -18.53 -9.21
N MET A 217 7.34 -18.91 -9.72
CA MET A 217 6.50 -18.04 -10.52
C MET A 217 5.94 -16.87 -9.69
N TYR A 218 5.42 -17.12 -8.49
CA TYR A 218 4.91 -16.06 -7.61
C TYR A 218 6.04 -15.16 -7.12
N TYR A 219 7.21 -15.73 -6.88
CA TYR A 219 8.40 -14.96 -6.54
C TYR A 219 8.80 -14.01 -7.69
N LYS A 220 8.94 -14.52 -8.91
CA LYS A 220 9.27 -13.72 -10.10
C LYS A 220 8.23 -12.63 -10.35
N MET A 221 6.92 -12.95 -10.25
CA MET A 221 5.86 -11.94 -10.37
C MET A 221 5.97 -10.82 -9.34
N SER A 222 6.12 -11.20 -8.06
CA SER A 222 6.28 -10.21 -6.99
C SER A 222 7.48 -9.29 -7.26
N ARG A 223 8.65 -9.86 -7.61
CA ARG A 223 9.89 -9.09 -7.84
C ARG A 223 9.82 -8.23 -9.10
N PHE A 224 9.27 -8.76 -10.19
CA PHE A 224 9.08 -8.02 -11.43
C PHE A 224 8.17 -6.79 -11.21
N LEU A 225 7.02 -7.00 -10.58
CA LEU A 225 6.10 -5.90 -10.24
C LEU A 225 6.72 -4.91 -9.24
N SER A 226 7.53 -5.39 -8.30
CA SER A 226 8.28 -4.55 -7.36
C SER A 226 9.27 -3.63 -8.09
N ALA A 227 10.01 -4.16 -9.07
CA ALA A 227 10.93 -3.36 -9.88
C ALA A 227 10.18 -2.25 -10.65
N ILE A 228 9.06 -2.58 -11.30
CA ILE A 228 8.18 -1.60 -11.95
C ILE A 228 7.66 -0.57 -10.94
N ASN A 229 7.19 -1.01 -9.77
CA ASN A 229 6.68 -0.12 -8.71
C ASN A 229 7.75 0.86 -8.22
N GLY A 230 9.00 0.41 -8.11
CA GLY A 230 10.15 1.24 -7.72
C GLY A 230 10.47 2.29 -8.77
N MET A 231 10.58 1.90 -10.06
CA MET A 231 10.80 2.83 -11.17
C MET A 231 9.68 3.87 -11.26
N MET A 232 8.42 3.43 -11.22
CA MET A 232 7.27 4.33 -11.19
C MET A 232 7.25 5.22 -9.94
N GLY A 233 7.82 4.74 -8.82
CA GLY A 233 7.97 5.50 -7.58
C GLY A 233 8.88 6.70 -7.78
N SER A 234 10.08 6.47 -8.29
CA SER A 234 11.06 7.53 -8.57
C SER A 234 10.50 8.58 -9.52
N MET A 235 9.89 8.14 -10.62
CA MET A 235 9.24 9.04 -11.58
C MET A 235 8.09 9.84 -10.96
N HIS A 236 7.25 9.21 -10.15
CA HIS A 236 6.16 9.90 -9.44
C HIS A 236 6.69 10.98 -8.49
N ASP A 237 7.76 10.69 -7.73
CA ASP A 237 8.35 11.65 -6.80
C ASP A 237 8.89 12.88 -7.54
N GLU A 238 9.50 12.71 -8.73
CA GLU A 238 9.91 13.82 -9.59
C GLU A 238 8.71 14.66 -10.07
N LEU A 239 7.60 14.02 -10.48
CA LEU A 239 6.39 14.71 -10.92
C LEU A 239 5.76 15.52 -9.78
N VAL A 240 5.71 14.97 -8.58
CA VAL A 240 5.26 15.69 -7.37
C VAL A 240 6.16 16.91 -7.12
N GLN A 241 7.49 16.74 -7.20
CA GLN A 241 8.42 17.84 -7.01
C GLN A 241 8.24 18.94 -8.06
N LYS A 242 8.10 18.58 -9.36
CA LYS A 242 7.82 19.52 -10.44
C LYS A 242 6.52 20.30 -10.20
N SER A 243 5.49 19.62 -9.70
CA SER A 243 4.21 20.25 -9.36
C SER A 243 4.32 21.21 -8.18
N LEU A 244 5.04 20.85 -7.12
CA LEU A 244 5.31 21.73 -5.98
C LEU A 244 6.07 22.99 -6.38
N LEU A 245 6.98 22.89 -7.35
CA LEU A 245 7.71 23.99 -7.93
C LEU A 245 6.89 24.78 -8.97
N LYS A 246 5.60 24.46 -9.15
CA LYS A 246 4.69 25.07 -10.16
C LYS A 246 5.20 24.97 -11.60
N LYS A 247 6.03 23.97 -11.90
CA LYS A 247 6.53 23.72 -13.26
C LYS A 247 5.53 22.94 -14.11
N ILE A 248 4.62 22.19 -13.49
CA ILE A 248 3.55 21.43 -14.11
C ILE A 248 2.27 21.50 -13.26
N ASP A 249 1.10 21.44 -13.93
CA ASP A 249 -0.19 21.19 -13.27
C ASP A 249 -0.39 19.68 -13.17
N TYR A 250 -0.42 19.17 -11.92
CA TYR A 250 -0.52 17.74 -11.60
C TYR A 250 -1.74 17.03 -12.21
N HIS A 251 -2.83 17.80 -12.46
CA HIS A 251 -4.09 17.24 -12.93
C HIS A 251 -4.37 17.52 -14.41
N LYS A 252 -3.66 18.47 -15.03
CA LYS A 252 -3.97 18.93 -16.39
C LYS A 252 -2.86 18.65 -17.40
N ASP A 253 -1.61 18.89 -17.00
CA ASP A 253 -0.50 18.75 -17.92
C ASP A 253 -0.23 17.28 -18.24
N LYS A 254 0.05 17.02 -19.52
CA LYS A 254 0.36 15.67 -19.97
C LYS A 254 1.87 15.43 -19.99
N ILE A 255 2.26 14.26 -19.57
CA ILE A 255 3.61 13.74 -19.64
C ILE A 255 3.66 12.55 -20.59
N SER A 256 4.76 12.39 -21.31
CA SER A 256 4.98 11.20 -22.14
C SER A 256 5.26 10.00 -21.24
N ILE A 257 4.70 8.85 -21.58
CA ILE A 257 5.08 7.58 -20.99
C ILE A 257 6.41 7.16 -21.65
N PRO A 258 7.45 6.76 -20.87
CA PRO A 258 8.69 6.23 -21.45
C PRO A 258 8.39 5.03 -22.35
N ASN A 259 9.06 4.94 -23.48
CA ASN A 259 8.92 3.84 -24.45
C ASN A 259 9.78 2.62 -24.10
N GLU A 260 10.49 2.62 -22.96
CA GLU A 260 11.42 1.57 -22.52
C GLU A 260 10.95 0.94 -21.20
#